data_170e1b3f5a4f9417df76be36fb72215d
#
_entry.id   170e1b3f5a4f9417df76be36fb72215d
#
_cell.length_a   1.000
_cell.length_b   1.000
_cell.length_c   1.000
_cell.angle_alpha   90.00
_cell.angle_beta   90.00
_cell.angle_gamma   90.00
#
_symmetry.space_group_name_H-M   'P 1'
#
loop_
_entity.id
_entity.type
_entity.pdbx_description
1 polymer ?
#
loop_
_entity_poly.entity_id
_entity_poly.type
_entity_poly.pdbx_seq_one_letter_code
_entity_poly.pdbx_strand_id
1 'polypeptide(L)'
;SESILNNTQIVLEDLESDETQKVSLSKANLYSGQKAFGYTQEDLKILMSPMAVTGQEAIGSMGTDTPISAISNKKKLLYTYFKQNFAQVTNPPIDPIREESVMSLVSFIGPRPNIFDNKSLGSVKRLEVKQPILTNEDMQKIRKISEIGDNHFVSRVLDITFDKNIGLTGFEECLDNICIKSENVVKEGGNIIVLSDRQFGKDRIALPALLAIASVHHHLIRKGLRTAVGLVVE
;
A
#
# COMPACT_ATOMS: atom_id res chain seq x y z
N SER A 1 -28.52 -14.96 2.68
CA SER A 1 -27.35 -14.11 3.00
C SER A 1 -26.17 -14.34 2.07
N GLU A 2 -25.85 -15.58 1.64
CA GLU A 2 -24.77 -15.87 0.67
C GLU A 2 -25.02 -15.24 -0.71
N SER A 3 -26.26 -15.19 -1.18
CA SER A 3 -26.58 -14.57 -2.49
C SER A 3 -26.32 -13.07 -2.55
N ILE A 4 -26.40 -12.37 -1.43
CA ILE A 4 -26.10 -10.92 -1.34
C ILE A 4 -24.59 -10.71 -1.35
N LEU A 5 -23.82 -11.57 -0.67
CA LEU A 5 -22.37 -11.49 -0.63
C LEU A 5 -21.76 -11.77 -2.01
N ASN A 6 -22.24 -12.80 -2.71
CA ASN A 6 -21.72 -13.17 -4.04
C ASN A 6 -21.95 -12.09 -5.11
N ASN A 7 -22.97 -11.24 -4.97
CA ASN A 7 -23.23 -10.14 -5.91
C ASN A 7 -22.45 -8.84 -5.60
N THR A 8 -21.79 -8.77 -4.46
CA THR A 8 -21.11 -7.54 -4.00
C THR A 8 -19.58 -7.64 -4.03
N GLN A 9 -19.02 -8.80 -4.38
CA GLN A 9 -17.58 -9.04 -4.43
C GLN A 9 -17.15 -9.28 -5.88
N ILE A 10 -16.07 -8.60 -6.28
CA ILE A 10 -15.35 -8.87 -7.53
C ILE A 10 -13.95 -9.29 -7.13
N VAL A 11 -13.51 -10.44 -7.65
CA VAL A 11 -12.19 -11.00 -7.35
C VAL A 11 -11.19 -10.43 -8.35
N LEU A 12 -10.10 -9.85 -7.86
CA LEU A 12 -9.09 -9.19 -8.70
C LEU A 12 -8.45 -10.15 -9.71
N GLU A 13 -8.25 -11.40 -9.31
CA GLU A 13 -7.64 -12.42 -10.17
C GLU A 13 -8.51 -12.78 -11.37
N ASP A 14 -9.83 -12.69 -11.25
CA ASP A 14 -10.78 -13.00 -12.33
C ASP A 14 -10.84 -11.90 -13.41
N LEU A 15 -10.22 -10.74 -13.15
CA LEU A 15 -10.15 -9.68 -14.14
C LEU A 15 -9.07 -10.00 -15.20
N GLU A 16 -9.41 -9.77 -16.46
CA GLU A 16 -8.45 -9.90 -17.56
C GLU A 16 -7.28 -8.93 -17.39
N SER A 17 -6.07 -9.40 -17.69
CA SER A 17 -4.88 -8.56 -17.72
C SER A 17 -4.44 -8.36 -19.19
N ASP A 18 -4.22 -7.11 -19.56
CA ASP A 18 -3.39 -6.82 -20.73
C ASP A 18 -1.95 -7.29 -20.50
N GLU A 19 -1.21 -7.57 -21.58
CA GLU A 19 0.20 -7.96 -21.49
C GLU A 19 0.97 -7.05 -20.53
N THR A 20 1.54 -7.65 -19.49
CA THR A 20 2.36 -6.96 -18.51
C THR A 20 3.60 -6.37 -19.20
N GLN A 21 3.70 -5.06 -19.30
CA GLN A 21 4.96 -4.42 -19.61
C GLN A 21 5.96 -4.77 -18.52
N LYS A 22 6.88 -5.68 -18.83
CA LYS A 22 8.02 -5.97 -17.94
C LYS A 22 8.86 -4.70 -17.83
N VAL A 23 8.78 -4.02 -16.71
CA VAL A 23 9.63 -2.86 -16.41
C VAL A 23 11.05 -3.40 -16.18
N SER A 24 11.87 -3.34 -17.20
CA SER A 24 13.29 -3.68 -17.10
C SER A 24 14.06 -2.42 -16.69
N LEU A 25 14.46 -2.37 -15.42
CA LEU A 25 15.36 -1.33 -14.93
C LEU A 25 16.79 -1.62 -15.33
N SER A 26 17.52 -0.62 -15.81
CA SER A 26 18.98 -0.73 -15.96
C SER A 26 19.65 -1.00 -14.59
N LYS A 27 20.77 -1.70 -14.57
CA LYS A 27 21.50 -1.98 -13.31
C LYS A 27 21.82 -0.70 -12.51
N ALA A 28 22.15 0.39 -13.20
CA ALA A 28 22.43 1.68 -12.56
C ALA A 28 21.19 2.29 -11.89
N ASN A 29 20.04 2.24 -12.56
CA ASN A 29 18.79 2.73 -12.02
C ASN A 29 18.31 1.86 -10.84
N LEU A 30 18.46 0.54 -10.94
CA LEU A 30 18.14 -0.38 -9.85
C LEU A 30 18.99 -0.07 -8.60
N TYR A 31 20.31 0.07 -8.75
CA TYR A 31 21.20 0.38 -7.63
C TYR A 31 20.88 1.75 -7.00
N SER A 32 20.60 2.77 -7.82
CA SER A 32 20.21 4.09 -7.34
C SER A 32 18.89 4.05 -6.59
N GLY A 33 17.91 3.29 -7.07
CA GLY A 33 16.64 3.06 -6.40
C GLY A 33 16.82 2.35 -5.06
N GLN A 34 17.54 1.24 -5.03
CA GLN A 34 17.83 0.52 -3.79
C GLN A 34 18.43 1.44 -2.72
N LYS A 35 19.42 2.25 -3.11
CA LYS A 35 20.06 3.20 -2.21
C LYS A 35 19.11 4.30 -1.73
N ALA A 36 18.27 4.82 -2.60
CA ALA A 36 17.31 5.88 -2.27
C ALA A 36 16.22 5.40 -1.29
N PHE A 37 15.79 4.15 -1.44
CA PHE A 37 14.82 3.51 -0.54
C PHE A 37 15.48 2.78 0.65
N GLY A 38 16.79 2.94 0.83
CA GLY A 38 17.51 2.50 2.01
C GLY A 38 17.86 1.02 2.06
N TYR A 39 17.76 0.30 0.95
CA TYR A 39 18.18 -1.09 0.88
C TYR A 39 19.72 -1.21 0.90
N THR A 40 20.23 -2.03 1.80
CA THR A 40 21.65 -2.38 1.88
C THR A 40 21.93 -3.68 1.13
N GLN A 41 23.22 -3.94 0.85
CA GLN A 41 23.63 -5.23 0.28
C GLN A 41 23.36 -6.39 1.25
N GLU A 42 23.38 -6.13 2.54
CA GLU A 42 23.06 -7.09 3.58
C GLU A 42 21.58 -7.46 3.54
N ASP A 43 20.68 -6.47 3.44
CA ASP A 43 19.24 -6.70 3.29
C ASP A 43 18.94 -7.58 2.07
N LEU A 44 19.61 -7.32 0.95
CA LEU A 44 19.45 -8.10 -0.27
C LEU A 44 19.90 -9.56 -0.11
N LYS A 45 21.05 -9.79 0.53
CA LYS A 45 21.64 -11.14 0.65
C LYS A 45 21.01 -11.96 1.77
N ILE A 46 20.74 -11.35 2.92
CA ILE A 46 20.36 -12.06 4.14
C ILE A 46 18.84 -12.12 4.30
N LEU A 47 18.11 -11.09 3.83
CA LEU A 47 16.65 -11.04 3.96
C LEU A 47 15.94 -11.38 2.65
N MET A 48 16.15 -10.57 1.60
CA MET A 48 15.36 -10.67 0.39
C MET A 48 15.69 -11.91 -0.46
N SER A 49 16.96 -12.22 -0.64
CA SER A 49 17.38 -13.35 -1.47
C SER A 49 16.91 -14.71 -0.93
N PRO A 50 17.05 -15.04 0.36
CA PRO A 50 16.49 -16.27 0.91
C PRO A 50 14.97 -16.35 0.73
N MET A 51 14.24 -15.27 1.01
CA MET A 51 12.78 -15.23 0.83
C MET A 51 12.39 -15.47 -0.62
N ALA A 52 13.09 -14.85 -1.58
CA ALA A 52 12.81 -15.00 -3.00
C ALA A 52 13.08 -16.42 -3.51
N VAL A 53 14.10 -17.11 -2.96
CA VAL A 53 14.51 -18.45 -3.40
C VAL A 53 13.65 -19.54 -2.75
N THR A 54 13.35 -19.40 -1.46
CA THR A 54 12.71 -20.48 -0.68
C THR A 54 11.21 -20.27 -0.48
N GLY A 55 10.69 -19.04 -0.67
CA GLY A 55 9.32 -18.66 -0.32
C GLY A 55 9.04 -18.66 1.19
N GLN A 56 10.10 -18.72 2.00
CA GLN A 56 10.00 -18.74 3.47
C GLN A 56 10.60 -17.46 4.05
N GLU A 57 10.18 -17.11 5.25
CA GLU A 57 10.75 -15.97 5.97
C GLU A 57 12.25 -16.19 6.24
N ALA A 58 13.03 -15.13 6.08
CA ALA A 58 14.46 -15.19 6.37
C ALA A 58 14.69 -15.35 7.88
N ILE A 59 15.51 -16.33 8.26
CA ILE A 59 15.83 -16.65 9.65
C ILE A 59 17.24 -16.16 9.98
N GLY A 60 17.38 -15.41 11.07
CA GLY A 60 18.65 -15.00 11.66
C GLY A 60 18.75 -15.50 13.09
N SER A 61 19.96 -15.93 13.50
CA SER A 61 20.21 -16.40 14.86
C SER A 61 20.74 -15.32 15.81
N MET A 62 21.17 -14.18 15.26
CA MET A 62 21.73 -13.06 16.01
C MET A 62 20.72 -11.93 16.10
N GLY A 63 20.59 -11.32 17.28
CA GLY A 63 19.83 -10.08 17.44
C GLY A 63 20.47 -8.91 16.69
N THR A 64 19.83 -7.76 16.74
CA THR A 64 20.38 -6.54 16.16
C THR A 64 20.88 -5.59 17.24
N ASP A 65 22.15 -5.19 17.15
CA ASP A 65 22.77 -4.19 18.03
C ASP A 65 22.63 -2.75 17.46
N THR A 66 21.80 -2.58 16.43
CA THR A 66 21.59 -1.27 15.82
C THR A 66 20.95 -0.32 16.83
N PRO A 67 21.56 0.85 17.12
CA PRO A 67 21.00 1.83 18.06
C PRO A 67 19.61 2.30 17.61
N ILE A 68 18.79 2.67 18.60
CA ILE A 68 17.47 3.27 18.35
C ILE A 68 17.64 4.49 17.47
N SER A 69 16.83 4.59 16.41
CA SER A 69 16.94 5.64 15.40
C SER A 69 16.83 7.04 15.99
N ALA A 70 16.03 7.25 17.01
CA ALA A 70 15.81 8.53 17.70
C ALA A 70 17.07 9.08 18.37
N ILE A 71 18.02 8.23 18.78
CA ILE A 71 19.28 8.64 19.40
C ILE A 71 20.50 8.52 18.45
N SER A 72 20.26 8.18 17.19
CA SER A 72 21.30 8.05 16.17
C SER A 72 21.59 9.41 15.52
N ASN A 73 22.87 9.75 15.35
CA ASN A 73 23.30 10.91 14.56
C ASN A 73 23.28 10.66 13.05
N LYS A 74 22.97 9.45 12.61
CA LYS A 74 22.87 9.10 11.20
C LYS A 74 21.45 9.32 10.69
N LYS A 75 21.32 9.76 9.43
CA LYS A 75 20.03 9.82 8.74
C LYS A 75 19.45 8.41 8.66
N LYS A 76 18.22 8.26 9.08
CA LYS A 76 17.48 6.99 9.10
C LYS A 76 16.19 7.12 8.31
N LEU A 77 15.72 6.03 7.74
CA LEU A 77 14.40 5.96 7.13
C LEU A 77 13.31 6.13 8.19
N LEU A 78 12.18 6.72 7.80
CA LEU A 78 11.05 6.96 8.71
C LEU A 78 10.59 5.67 9.42
N TYR A 79 10.56 4.55 8.72
CA TYR A 79 10.12 3.26 9.26
C TYR A 79 10.95 2.79 10.46
N THR A 80 12.23 3.10 10.51
CA THR A 80 13.13 2.67 11.59
C THR A 80 12.85 3.35 12.92
N TYR A 81 12.13 4.49 12.92
CA TYR A 81 11.71 5.19 14.14
C TYR A 81 10.55 4.48 14.85
N PHE A 82 9.84 3.61 14.15
CA PHE A 82 8.71 2.84 14.67
C PHE A 82 9.06 1.38 14.99
N LYS A 83 10.35 1.00 14.82
CA LYS A 83 10.82 -0.34 15.11
C LYS A 83 10.81 -0.58 16.62
N GLN A 84 10.15 -1.64 17.06
CA GLN A 84 10.16 -2.08 18.44
C GLN A 84 11.44 -2.84 18.75
N ASN A 85 12.01 -2.58 19.93
CA ASN A 85 13.25 -3.21 20.41
C ASN A 85 13.03 -4.12 21.64
N PHE A 86 11.82 -4.57 21.87
CA PHE A 86 11.49 -5.50 22.94
C PHE A 86 10.94 -6.81 22.38
N ALA A 87 11.10 -7.89 23.14
CA ALA A 87 10.55 -9.19 22.79
C ALA A 87 9.03 -9.18 22.85
N GLN A 88 8.39 -9.74 21.83
CA GLN A 88 6.94 -9.96 21.78
C GLN A 88 6.65 -11.44 21.54
N VAL A 89 5.46 -11.88 21.97
CA VAL A 89 4.94 -13.19 21.60
C VAL A 89 4.65 -13.18 20.09
N THR A 90 5.28 -14.10 19.36
CA THR A 90 5.15 -14.19 17.89
C THR A 90 3.90 -14.95 17.47
N ASN A 91 3.44 -15.91 18.28
CA ASN A 91 2.28 -16.74 18.03
C ASN A 91 1.27 -16.57 19.17
N PRO A 92 0.31 -15.62 19.06
CA PRO A 92 -0.76 -15.52 20.06
C PRO A 92 -1.58 -16.81 20.07
N PRO A 93 -2.13 -17.23 21.24
CA PRO A 93 -2.98 -18.40 21.30
C PRO A 93 -4.28 -18.15 20.55
N ILE A 94 -4.49 -18.88 19.47
CA ILE A 94 -5.69 -18.85 18.64
C ILE A 94 -6.31 -20.23 18.66
N ASP A 95 -7.62 -20.31 18.93
CA ASP A 95 -8.33 -21.57 18.88
C ASP A 95 -8.55 -22.03 17.43
N PRO A 96 -8.62 -23.36 17.15
CA PRO A 96 -8.76 -23.89 15.81
C PRO A 96 -9.99 -23.40 15.04
N ILE A 97 -11.05 -23.01 15.73
CA ILE A 97 -12.30 -22.55 15.10
C ILE A 97 -12.12 -21.16 14.50
N ARG A 98 -11.38 -20.28 15.19
CA ARG A 98 -11.12 -18.91 14.73
C ARG A 98 -9.86 -18.78 13.87
N GLU A 99 -9.04 -19.84 13.77
CA GLU A 99 -7.78 -19.81 13.03
C GLU A 99 -7.98 -19.37 11.57
N GLU A 100 -8.95 -19.95 10.88
CA GLU A 100 -9.26 -19.62 9.48
C GLU A 100 -9.57 -18.13 9.30
N SER A 101 -10.40 -17.56 10.17
CA SER A 101 -10.78 -16.14 10.10
C SER A 101 -9.63 -15.19 10.48
N VAL A 102 -8.88 -15.53 11.53
CA VAL A 102 -7.79 -14.68 12.05
C VAL A 102 -6.54 -14.73 11.18
N MET A 103 -6.26 -15.88 10.56
CA MET A 103 -5.10 -16.09 9.70
C MET A 103 -5.36 -15.77 8.23
N SER A 104 -6.58 -15.40 7.87
CA SER A 104 -6.90 -14.99 6.50
C SER A 104 -6.16 -13.74 6.10
N LEU A 105 -5.53 -13.75 4.92
CA LEU A 105 -4.89 -12.59 4.28
C LEU A 105 -5.82 -11.89 3.31
N VAL A 106 -7.02 -12.42 3.07
CA VAL A 106 -8.00 -11.81 2.17
C VAL A 106 -8.30 -10.38 2.60
N SER A 107 -8.16 -9.47 1.66
CA SER A 107 -8.38 -8.05 1.87
C SER A 107 -9.37 -7.49 0.86
N PHE A 108 -10.05 -6.40 1.24
CA PHE A 108 -11.03 -5.76 0.38
C PHE A 108 -10.65 -4.32 0.11
N ILE A 109 -10.63 -3.95 -1.18
CA ILE A 109 -10.35 -2.60 -1.66
C ILE A 109 -11.67 -1.98 -2.14
N GLY A 110 -11.83 -0.69 -1.94
CA GLY A 110 -13.01 0.08 -2.36
C GLY A 110 -13.84 0.61 -1.21
N PRO A 111 -15.06 1.06 -1.51
CA PRO A 111 -15.94 1.65 -0.51
C PRO A 111 -16.46 0.61 0.49
N ARG A 112 -16.73 1.06 1.71
CA ARG A 112 -17.30 0.23 2.77
C ARG A 112 -18.77 0.62 2.97
N PRO A 113 -19.71 -0.32 2.88
CA PRO A 113 -21.12 -0.03 3.12
C PRO A 113 -21.36 0.38 4.57
N ASN A 114 -22.36 1.21 4.79
CA ASN A 114 -22.85 1.50 6.13
C ASN A 114 -23.66 0.30 6.64
N ILE A 115 -23.17 -0.37 7.69
CA ILE A 115 -23.81 -1.55 8.26
C ILE A 115 -25.17 -1.26 8.91
N PHE A 116 -25.47 -0.02 9.21
CA PHE A 116 -26.75 0.42 9.77
C PHE A 116 -27.76 0.84 8.68
N ASP A 117 -27.36 0.89 7.42
CA ASP A 117 -28.24 1.22 6.30
C ASP A 117 -28.45 0.00 5.41
N ASN A 118 -29.60 -0.63 5.57
CA ASN A 118 -29.97 -1.82 4.78
C ASN A 118 -30.04 -1.56 3.26
N LYS A 119 -30.20 -0.32 2.83
CA LYS A 119 -30.23 0.02 1.40
C LYS A 119 -28.82 0.05 0.79
N SER A 120 -27.82 0.37 1.58
CA SER A 120 -26.42 0.44 1.13
C SER A 120 -25.74 -0.93 1.10
N LEU A 121 -26.19 -1.91 1.89
CA LEU A 121 -25.56 -3.22 2.02
C LEU A 121 -25.53 -4.05 0.72
N GLY A 122 -26.51 -3.88 -0.16
CA GLY A 122 -26.60 -4.62 -1.43
C GLY A 122 -26.07 -3.85 -2.65
N SER A 123 -25.74 -2.56 -2.51
CA SER A 123 -25.38 -1.68 -3.64
C SER A 123 -23.88 -1.41 -3.75
N VAL A 124 -23.09 -1.69 -2.70
CA VAL A 124 -21.65 -1.38 -2.65
C VAL A 124 -20.86 -2.60 -3.04
N LYS A 125 -20.16 -2.53 -4.18
CA LYS A 125 -19.22 -3.56 -4.59
C LYS A 125 -17.85 -3.33 -3.96
N ARG A 126 -17.15 -4.42 -3.64
CA ARG A 126 -15.80 -4.42 -3.10
C ARG A 126 -14.91 -5.30 -3.97
N LEU A 127 -13.68 -4.86 -4.20
CA LEU A 127 -12.67 -5.64 -4.88
C LEU A 127 -11.97 -6.53 -3.85
N GLU A 128 -12.12 -7.84 -4.01
CA GLU A 128 -11.43 -8.82 -3.19
C GLU A 128 -10.04 -9.09 -3.75
N VAL A 129 -9.06 -9.13 -2.88
CA VAL A 129 -7.67 -9.54 -3.17
C VAL A 129 -7.28 -10.63 -2.16
N LYS A 130 -6.64 -11.69 -2.63
CA LYS A 130 -6.25 -12.85 -1.80
C LYS A 130 -5.26 -12.48 -0.71
N GLN A 131 -4.47 -11.43 -0.96
CA GLN A 131 -3.47 -10.95 -0.01
C GLN A 131 -3.22 -9.44 -0.18
N PRO A 132 -2.76 -8.73 0.86
CA PRO A 132 -2.56 -7.29 0.81
C PRO A 132 -1.30 -6.86 0.03
N ILE A 133 -0.38 -7.78 -0.29
CA ILE A 133 0.82 -7.52 -1.07
C ILE A 133 0.52 -7.85 -2.53
N LEU A 134 0.51 -6.80 -3.37
CA LEU A 134 0.08 -6.89 -4.76
C LEU A 134 1.29 -7.01 -5.69
N THR A 135 1.14 -7.80 -6.75
CA THR A 135 2.11 -7.88 -7.84
C THR A 135 2.00 -6.66 -8.76
N ASN A 136 2.99 -6.48 -9.65
CA ASN A 136 2.90 -5.43 -10.66
C ASN A 136 1.71 -5.64 -11.62
N GLU A 137 1.34 -6.89 -11.86
CA GLU A 137 0.16 -7.25 -12.67
C GLU A 137 -1.13 -6.83 -11.96
N ASP A 138 -1.27 -7.15 -10.67
CA ASP A 138 -2.41 -6.74 -9.86
C ASP A 138 -2.55 -5.21 -9.81
N MET A 139 -1.43 -4.50 -9.67
CA MET A 139 -1.42 -3.05 -9.71
C MET A 139 -1.87 -2.47 -11.05
N GLN A 140 -1.52 -3.11 -12.17
CA GLN A 140 -2.03 -2.69 -13.49
C GLN A 140 -3.53 -2.92 -13.61
N LYS A 141 -4.04 -4.07 -13.15
CA LYS A 141 -5.48 -4.33 -13.10
C LYS A 141 -6.22 -3.27 -12.29
N ILE A 142 -5.69 -2.92 -11.11
CA ILE A 142 -6.28 -1.87 -10.25
C ILE A 142 -6.28 -0.49 -10.93
N ARG A 143 -5.22 -0.13 -11.64
CA ARG A 143 -5.17 1.16 -12.37
C ARG A 143 -6.18 1.24 -13.49
N LYS A 144 -6.37 0.14 -14.21
CA LYS A 144 -7.27 0.03 -15.37
C LYS A 144 -8.66 -0.50 -14.99
N ILE A 145 -8.99 -0.65 -13.72
CA ILE A 145 -10.19 -1.34 -13.28
C ILE A 145 -11.48 -0.74 -13.84
N SER A 146 -11.49 0.56 -14.09
CA SER A 146 -12.63 1.24 -14.74
C SER A 146 -12.80 0.87 -16.22
N GLU A 147 -11.78 0.30 -16.86
CA GLU A 147 -11.79 -0.10 -18.26
C GLU A 147 -12.09 -1.59 -18.44
N ILE A 148 -11.52 -2.44 -17.55
CA ILE A 148 -11.58 -3.90 -17.63
C ILE A 148 -12.62 -4.52 -16.68
N GLY A 149 -13.05 -3.78 -15.68
CA GLY A 149 -14.00 -4.23 -14.67
C GLY A 149 -15.42 -3.72 -14.92
N ASP A 150 -16.27 -4.09 -14.02
CA ASP A 150 -17.60 -3.55 -13.91
C ASP A 150 -17.49 -2.05 -13.54
N ASN A 151 -18.17 -1.16 -14.25
CA ASN A 151 -18.12 0.32 -14.10
C ASN A 151 -18.35 0.88 -12.67
N HIS A 152 -18.33 0.00 -11.66
CA HIS A 152 -18.47 0.34 -10.25
C HIS A 152 -17.18 0.86 -9.61
N PHE A 153 -16.02 0.59 -10.22
CA PHE A 153 -14.73 1.03 -9.69
C PHE A 153 -14.12 2.14 -10.54
N VAL A 154 -13.74 3.21 -9.87
CA VAL A 154 -13.03 4.34 -10.46
C VAL A 154 -11.73 4.53 -9.70
N SER A 155 -10.63 4.07 -10.29
CA SER A 155 -9.28 4.21 -9.75
C SER A 155 -8.63 5.53 -10.19
N ARG A 156 -7.91 6.16 -9.27
CA ARG A 156 -7.10 7.36 -9.55
C ARG A 156 -5.72 7.20 -8.92
N VAL A 157 -4.70 7.46 -9.71
CA VAL A 157 -3.30 7.46 -9.26
C VAL A 157 -2.90 8.87 -8.85
N LEU A 158 -2.37 9.02 -7.65
CA LEU A 158 -1.82 10.25 -7.14
C LEU A 158 -0.30 10.09 -6.94
N ASP A 159 0.46 10.94 -7.58
CA ASP A 159 1.91 11.01 -7.44
C ASP A 159 2.27 11.59 -6.08
N ILE A 160 3.05 10.83 -5.29
CA ILE A 160 3.56 11.22 -3.98
C ILE A 160 5.02 11.66 -4.04
N THR A 161 5.50 12.10 -5.19
CA THR A 161 6.84 12.63 -5.36
C THR A 161 6.82 14.15 -5.51
N PHE A 162 7.92 14.80 -5.14
CA PHE A 162 8.10 16.25 -5.24
C PHE A 162 9.50 16.60 -5.77
N ASP A 163 9.68 17.84 -6.24
CA ASP A 163 10.97 18.32 -6.73
C ASP A 163 11.98 18.46 -5.57
N LYS A 164 13.12 17.80 -5.67
CA LYS A 164 14.18 17.82 -4.66
C LYS A 164 14.72 19.23 -4.35
N ASN A 165 14.66 20.15 -5.33
CA ASN A 165 15.22 21.50 -5.19
C ASN A 165 14.38 22.40 -4.27
N ILE A 166 13.11 22.07 -4.06
CA ILE A 166 12.21 22.82 -3.17
C ILE A 166 12.47 22.47 -1.69
N GLY A 167 13.09 21.31 -1.42
CA GLY A 167 13.46 20.89 -0.07
C GLY A 167 12.26 20.64 0.84
N LEU A 168 12.34 21.13 2.09
CA LEU A 168 11.30 20.88 3.11
C LEU A 168 9.95 21.51 2.74
N THR A 169 9.94 22.68 2.15
CA THR A 169 8.70 23.32 1.68
C THR A 169 7.97 22.45 0.65
N GLY A 170 8.71 21.90 -0.31
CA GLY A 170 8.13 20.98 -1.30
C GLY A 170 7.58 19.70 -0.68
N PHE A 171 8.19 19.21 0.39
CA PHE A 171 7.71 18.08 1.15
C PHE A 171 6.35 18.37 1.82
N GLU A 172 6.24 19.50 2.51
CA GLU A 172 5.00 19.93 3.18
C GLU A 172 3.89 20.21 2.17
N GLU A 173 4.18 20.96 1.12
CA GLU A 173 3.24 21.23 0.03
C GLU A 173 2.75 19.94 -0.65
N CYS A 174 3.63 18.97 -0.85
CA CYS A 174 3.25 17.69 -1.44
C CYS A 174 2.27 16.93 -0.55
N LEU A 175 2.50 16.90 0.79
CA LEU A 175 1.58 16.28 1.74
C LEU A 175 0.20 16.94 1.74
N ASP A 176 0.13 18.25 1.74
CA ASP A 176 -1.12 18.98 1.70
C ASP A 176 -1.85 18.74 0.37
N ASN A 177 -1.12 18.80 -0.74
CA ASN A 177 -1.66 18.60 -2.07
C ASN A 177 -2.24 17.19 -2.28
N ILE A 178 -1.58 16.12 -1.79
CA ILE A 178 -2.13 14.77 -1.91
C ILE A 178 -3.40 14.60 -1.07
N CYS A 179 -3.50 15.27 0.09
CA CYS A 179 -4.70 15.28 0.90
C CYS A 179 -5.88 15.95 0.16
N ILE A 180 -5.65 17.13 -0.40
CA ILE A 180 -6.68 17.87 -1.16
C ILE A 180 -7.09 17.11 -2.43
N LYS A 181 -6.12 16.58 -3.18
CA LYS A 181 -6.39 15.77 -4.38
C LYS A 181 -7.20 14.52 -4.03
N SER A 182 -6.86 13.85 -2.93
CA SER A 182 -7.61 12.67 -2.47
C SER A 182 -9.06 12.99 -2.14
N GLU A 183 -9.32 14.12 -1.47
CA GLU A 183 -10.67 14.61 -1.19
C GLU A 183 -11.45 14.87 -2.49
N ASN A 184 -10.82 15.53 -3.48
CA ASN A 184 -11.43 15.81 -4.77
C ASN A 184 -11.75 14.53 -5.54
N VAL A 185 -10.83 13.57 -5.59
CA VAL A 185 -11.07 12.26 -6.22
C VAL A 185 -12.32 11.59 -5.66
N VAL A 186 -12.50 11.59 -4.34
CA VAL A 186 -13.69 10.98 -3.73
C VAL A 186 -14.97 11.75 -4.07
N LYS A 187 -14.92 13.08 -4.06
CA LYS A 187 -16.06 13.93 -4.43
C LYS A 187 -16.48 13.77 -5.90
N GLU A 188 -15.54 13.44 -6.78
CA GLU A 188 -15.74 13.17 -8.20
C GLU A 188 -16.18 11.71 -8.47
N GLY A 189 -16.40 10.92 -7.43
CA GLY A 189 -16.87 9.54 -7.55
C GLY A 189 -15.77 8.50 -7.62
N GLY A 190 -14.49 8.88 -7.46
CA GLY A 190 -13.38 7.94 -7.34
C GLY A 190 -13.49 7.13 -6.04
N ASN A 191 -13.35 5.82 -6.14
CA ASN A 191 -13.50 4.92 -5.00
C ASN A 191 -12.28 4.02 -4.75
N ILE A 192 -11.22 4.19 -5.55
CA ILE A 192 -9.89 3.62 -5.31
C ILE A 192 -8.85 4.71 -5.57
N ILE A 193 -7.98 4.95 -4.59
CA ILE A 193 -6.84 5.86 -4.72
C ILE A 193 -5.56 5.06 -4.60
N VAL A 194 -4.69 5.19 -5.61
CA VAL A 194 -3.35 4.63 -5.62
C VAL A 194 -2.36 5.75 -5.35
N LEU A 195 -1.65 5.68 -4.22
CA LEU A 195 -0.55 6.58 -3.89
C LEU A 195 0.73 5.99 -4.46
N SER A 196 1.30 6.64 -5.48
CA SER A 196 2.40 6.09 -6.26
C SER A 196 3.68 6.93 -6.13
N ASP A 197 4.79 6.26 -5.85
CA ASP A 197 6.13 6.84 -5.86
C ASP A 197 6.89 6.59 -7.18
N ARG A 198 6.24 6.02 -8.18
CA ARG A 198 6.83 5.61 -9.48
C ARG A 198 7.50 6.76 -10.24
N GLN A 199 7.16 8.00 -9.96
CA GLN A 199 7.80 9.18 -10.56
C GLN A 199 9.12 9.58 -9.86
N PHE A 200 9.56 8.78 -8.88
CA PHE A 200 10.87 8.92 -8.26
C PHE A 200 11.99 8.91 -9.32
N GLY A 201 12.98 9.79 -9.14
CA GLY A 201 14.08 9.90 -10.08
C GLY A 201 15.17 10.88 -9.65
N LYS A 202 16.02 11.27 -10.59
CA LYS A 202 17.16 12.16 -10.33
C LYS A 202 16.76 13.49 -9.70
N ASP A 203 15.62 14.03 -10.10
CA ASP A 203 15.14 15.37 -9.70
C ASP A 203 13.87 15.33 -8.84
N ARG A 204 13.34 14.13 -8.58
CA ARG A 204 12.13 13.91 -7.79
C ARG A 204 12.39 12.96 -6.63
N ILE A 205 11.93 13.34 -5.45
CA ILE A 205 12.04 12.58 -4.21
C ILE A 205 10.65 12.09 -3.83
N ALA A 206 10.55 10.81 -3.44
CA ALA A 206 9.31 10.23 -2.94
C ALA A 206 9.07 10.64 -1.47
N LEU A 207 7.82 10.99 -1.14
CA LEU A 207 7.38 11.01 0.25
C LEU A 207 7.51 9.61 0.85
N PRO A 208 7.84 9.47 2.14
CA PRO A 208 7.71 8.18 2.81
C PRO A 208 6.27 7.68 2.71
N ALA A 209 6.07 6.51 2.10
CA ALA A 209 4.74 5.97 1.82
C ALA A 209 3.87 5.86 3.08
N LEU A 210 4.45 5.48 4.23
CA LEU A 210 3.77 5.47 5.53
C LEU A 210 3.18 6.83 5.90
N LEU A 211 3.93 7.92 5.69
CA LEU A 211 3.48 9.26 6.00
C LEU A 211 2.40 9.73 5.02
N ALA A 212 2.59 9.45 3.73
CA ALA A 212 1.62 9.80 2.69
C ALA A 212 0.26 9.14 2.95
N ILE A 213 0.25 7.81 3.17
CA ILE A 213 -1.00 7.10 3.43
C ILE A 213 -1.65 7.51 4.74
N ALA A 214 -0.89 7.74 5.80
CA ALA A 214 -1.40 8.19 7.09
C ALA A 214 -2.05 9.57 6.97
N SER A 215 -1.40 10.51 6.27
CA SER A 215 -1.93 11.86 6.05
C SER A 215 -3.25 11.84 5.28
N VAL A 216 -3.31 11.13 4.17
CA VAL A 216 -4.53 10.96 3.36
C VAL A 216 -5.63 10.27 4.18
N HIS A 217 -5.29 9.18 4.88
CA HIS A 217 -6.24 8.45 5.71
C HIS A 217 -6.91 9.34 6.75
N HIS A 218 -6.12 10.06 7.54
CA HIS A 218 -6.63 10.94 8.58
C HIS A 218 -7.34 12.18 8.02
N HIS A 219 -6.87 12.73 6.89
CA HIS A 219 -7.57 13.81 6.20
C HIS A 219 -8.97 13.38 5.78
N LEU A 220 -9.11 12.23 5.12
CA LEU A 220 -10.39 11.69 4.70
C LEU A 220 -11.32 11.33 5.88
N ILE A 221 -10.76 10.90 7.03
CA ILE A 221 -11.53 10.71 8.26
C ILE A 221 -12.13 12.05 8.73
N ARG A 222 -11.30 13.09 8.83
CA ARG A 222 -11.77 14.43 9.25
C ARG A 222 -12.84 15.02 8.33
N LYS A 223 -12.82 14.61 7.05
CA LYS A 223 -13.81 15.02 6.04
C LYS A 223 -15.04 14.10 5.97
N GLY A 224 -15.06 13.00 6.73
CA GLY A 224 -16.15 12.00 6.67
C GLY A 224 -16.18 11.16 5.40
N LEU A 225 -15.09 11.13 4.63
CA LEU A 225 -15.00 10.49 3.31
C LEU A 225 -14.23 9.15 3.32
N ARG A 226 -13.61 8.77 4.43
CA ARG A 226 -12.69 7.62 4.46
C ARG A 226 -13.33 6.30 4.07
N THR A 227 -14.60 6.10 4.39
CA THR A 227 -15.34 4.87 4.08
C THR A 227 -15.78 4.76 2.62
N ALA A 228 -15.73 5.85 1.87
CA ALA A 228 -16.13 5.89 0.46
C ALA A 228 -15.00 5.41 -0.49
N VAL A 229 -13.78 5.16 0.00
CA VAL A 229 -12.62 4.90 -0.86
C VAL A 229 -11.68 3.85 -0.28
N GLY A 230 -11.12 2.99 -1.15
CA GLY A 230 -9.96 2.15 -0.88
C GLY A 230 -8.66 2.90 -1.11
N LEU A 231 -7.64 2.65 -0.27
CA LEU A 231 -6.30 3.20 -0.43
C LEU A 231 -5.32 2.08 -0.76
N VAL A 232 -4.54 2.27 -1.81
CA VAL A 232 -3.47 1.37 -2.26
C VAL A 232 -2.19 2.19 -2.35
N VAL A 233 -1.06 1.57 -2.04
CA VAL A 233 0.27 2.23 -2.06
C VAL A 233 1.21 1.41 -2.93
N GLU A 234 2.04 2.08 -3.70
CA GLU A 234 3.13 1.47 -4.47
C GLU A 234 4.38 2.36 -4.47
#